data_ca66ffb40b1e9ef58ef2235630f3f8c0
#
_entry.id   ca66ffb40b1e9ef58ef2235630f3f8c0
#
_cell.length_a   1.000
_cell.length_b   1.000
_cell.length_c   1.000
_cell.angle_alpha   90.00
_cell.angle_beta   90.00
_cell.angle_gamma   90.00
#
_symmetry.space_group_name_H-M   'P 1'
#
loop_
_entity.id
_entity.type
_entity.pdbx_description
1 polymer ?
#
loop_
_entity_poly.entity_id
_entity_poly.type
_entity_poly.pdbx_seq_one_letter_code
_entity_poly.pdbx_strand_id
1 'polypeptide(L)'
;MSGCKFLLDTNFILGMLKETPAVVELIQRERMTAGQCAYSAITRMELLGFPGITQVEDELIRSRLAMFSYLPVDRAVEDQAIELRRSRRVKLPDALIAATTITHGLRLLTLDAGLQAVLREVAPGCLN
;
A
#
# COMPACT_ATOMS: atom_id res chain seq x y z
N MET A 1 5.01 -17.80 9.13
CA MET A 1 5.64 -16.71 8.39
C MET A 1 4.80 -16.34 7.17
N SER A 2 4.53 -15.08 6.98
CA SER A 2 3.77 -14.69 5.82
C SER A 2 4.65 -14.75 4.57
N GLY A 3 4.07 -15.12 3.43
CA GLY A 3 4.76 -15.05 2.15
C GLY A 3 4.73 -13.66 1.51
N CYS A 4 4.39 -12.62 2.29
CA CYS A 4 4.24 -11.27 1.78
C CYS A 4 5.56 -10.66 1.34
N LYS A 5 5.57 -10.11 0.14
CA LYS A 5 6.72 -9.41 -0.44
C LYS A 5 6.37 -7.96 -0.78
N PHE A 6 5.10 -7.68 -1.02
CA PHE A 6 4.63 -6.41 -1.56
C PHE A 6 3.59 -5.78 -0.66
N LEU A 7 3.68 -4.45 -0.50
CA LEU A 7 2.59 -3.66 0.04
C LEU A 7 1.95 -2.92 -1.12
N LEU A 8 0.63 -3.05 -1.25
CA LEU A 8 -0.12 -2.39 -2.31
C LEU A 8 -0.72 -1.10 -1.75
N ASP A 9 -0.44 0.05 -2.38
CA ASP A 9 -1.08 1.27 -1.93
C ASP A 9 -2.48 1.40 -2.54
N THR A 10 -3.20 2.41 -2.10
CA THR A 10 -4.60 2.64 -2.48
C THR A 10 -4.78 2.75 -3.99
N ASN A 11 -3.95 3.55 -4.66
CA ASN A 11 -4.05 3.77 -6.10
C ASN A 11 -3.70 2.52 -6.89
N PHE A 12 -2.78 1.72 -6.38
CA PHE A 12 -2.41 0.47 -7.03
C PHE A 12 -3.59 -0.51 -7.02
N ILE A 13 -4.27 -0.63 -5.87
CA ILE A 13 -5.45 -1.50 -5.75
C ILE A 13 -6.58 -1.00 -6.65
N LEU A 14 -6.81 0.32 -6.70
CA LEU A 14 -7.79 0.89 -7.62
C LEU A 14 -7.45 0.55 -9.06
N GLY A 15 -6.17 0.61 -9.41
CA GLY A 15 -5.70 0.24 -10.74
C GLY A 15 -5.95 -1.23 -11.06
N MET A 16 -5.81 -2.11 -10.06
CA MET A 16 -6.14 -3.52 -10.23
C MET A 16 -7.63 -3.72 -10.54
N LEU A 17 -8.48 -3.04 -9.78
CA LEU A 17 -9.94 -3.15 -9.97
C LEU A 17 -10.39 -2.60 -11.32
N LYS A 18 -9.71 -1.58 -11.82
CA LYS A 18 -10.00 -0.96 -13.12
C LYS A 18 -9.22 -1.58 -14.27
N GLU A 19 -8.35 -2.53 -13.96
CA GLU A 19 -7.46 -3.17 -14.94
C GLU A 19 -6.62 -2.15 -15.71
N THR A 20 -6.11 -1.16 -15.00
CA THR A 20 -5.23 -0.13 -15.58
C THR A 20 -3.99 -0.80 -16.18
N PRO A 21 -3.63 -0.48 -17.46
CA PRO A 21 -2.52 -1.18 -18.12
C PRO A 21 -1.21 -1.18 -17.37
N ALA A 22 -0.82 -0.05 -16.77
CA ALA A 22 0.43 0.03 -16.02
C ALA A 22 0.45 -0.92 -14.82
N VAL A 23 -0.69 -1.09 -14.13
CA VAL A 23 -0.81 -1.98 -12.99
C VAL A 23 -0.80 -3.43 -13.46
N VAL A 24 -1.56 -3.75 -14.50
CA VAL A 24 -1.62 -5.11 -15.06
C VAL A 24 -0.23 -5.56 -15.52
N GLU A 25 0.48 -4.66 -16.20
CA GLU A 25 1.83 -4.95 -16.69
C GLU A 25 2.79 -5.23 -15.53
N LEU A 26 2.71 -4.44 -14.46
CA LEU A 26 3.58 -4.63 -13.30
C LEU A 26 3.30 -5.96 -12.60
N ILE A 27 2.01 -6.32 -12.46
CA ILE A 27 1.61 -7.59 -11.88
C ILE A 27 2.19 -8.76 -12.67
N GLN A 28 2.11 -8.68 -13.98
CA GLN A 28 2.63 -9.74 -14.86
C GLN A 28 4.14 -9.82 -14.81
N ARG A 29 4.80 -8.67 -14.86
CA ARG A 29 6.27 -8.61 -14.83
C ARG A 29 6.85 -9.17 -13.54
N GLU A 30 6.22 -8.85 -12.41
CA GLU A 30 6.66 -9.32 -11.08
C GLU A 30 6.13 -10.69 -10.73
N ARG A 31 5.29 -11.27 -11.57
CA ARG A 31 4.65 -12.56 -11.32
C ARG A 31 3.97 -12.61 -9.96
N MET A 32 3.24 -11.55 -9.63
CA MET A 32 2.62 -11.39 -8.34
C MET A 32 1.46 -12.36 -8.11
N THR A 33 1.41 -12.91 -6.90
CA THR A 33 0.26 -13.70 -6.47
C THR A 33 -0.37 -12.99 -5.26
N ALA A 34 -1.65 -13.23 -5.04
CA ALA A 34 -2.37 -12.61 -3.93
C ALA A 34 -1.71 -12.92 -2.57
N GLY A 35 -1.20 -14.14 -2.40
CA GLY A 35 -0.54 -14.54 -1.16
C GLY A 35 0.75 -13.79 -0.86
N GLN A 36 1.30 -13.07 -1.82
CA GLN A 36 2.51 -12.27 -1.63
C GLN A 36 2.20 -10.81 -1.32
N CYS A 37 0.94 -10.43 -1.30
CA CYS A 37 0.52 -9.04 -1.19
C CYS A 37 -0.11 -8.73 0.16
N ALA A 38 0.12 -7.50 0.63
CA ALA A 38 -0.47 -6.98 1.85
C ALA A 38 -0.99 -5.57 1.59
N TYR A 39 -1.83 -5.08 2.47
CA TYR A 39 -2.31 -3.69 2.43
C TYR A 39 -2.39 -3.14 3.84
N SER A 40 -2.28 -1.81 3.95
CA SER A 40 -2.28 -1.14 5.24
C SER A 40 -3.69 -0.75 5.69
N ALA A 41 -3.82 -0.47 6.98
CA ALA A 41 -5.06 0.10 7.54
C ALA A 41 -5.47 1.38 6.82
N ILE A 42 -4.49 2.18 6.40
CA ILE A 42 -4.76 3.45 5.69
C ILE A 42 -5.44 3.18 4.36
N THR A 43 -4.92 2.24 3.59
CA THR A 43 -5.50 1.86 2.30
C THR A 43 -6.94 1.37 2.47
N ARG A 44 -7.19 0.55 3.49
CA ARG A 44 -8.56 0.08 3.78
C ARG A 44 -9.51 1.24 4.03
N MET A 45 -9.08 2.20 4.86
CA MET A 45 -9.91 3.36 5.18
C MET A 45 -10.12 4.28 3.98
N GLU A 46 -9.11 4.46 3.15
CA GLU A 46 -9.25 5.28 1.95
C GLU A 46 -10.17 4.66 0.92
N LEU A 47 -10.06 3.36 0.71
CA LEU A 47 -10.90 2.67 -0.28
C LEU A 47 -12.36 2.59 0.15
N LEU A 48 -12.61 2.17 1.39
CA LEU A 48 -13.96 1.96 1.89
C LEU A 48 -14.61 3.24 2.41
N GLY A 49 -13.81 4.22 2.78
CA GLY A 49 -14.29 5.51 3.26
C GLY A 49 -14.55 6.52 2.14
N PHE A 50 -14.49 6.12 0.90
CA PHE A 50 -14.70 7.02 -0.24
C PHE A 50 -16.14 7.53 -0.26
N PRO A 51 -16.35 8.86 -0.24
CA PRO A 51 -17.71 9.41 -0.24
C PRO A 51 -18.46 9.01 -1.51
N GLY A 52 -19.71 8.57 -1.33
CA GLY A 52 -20.54 8.14 -2.45
C GLY A 52 -20.33 6.71 -2.90
N ILE A 53 -19.53 5.94 -2.17
CA ILE A 53 -19.32 4.53 -2.50
C ILE A 53 -20.67 3.79 -2.50
N THR A 54 -20.89 2.97 -3.53
CA THR A 54 -22.10 2.15 -3.62
C THR A 54 -21.92 0.85 -2.88
N GLN A 55 -23.05 0.16 -2.59
CA GLN A 55 -23.01 -1.14 -1.96
C GLN A 55 -22.23 -2.16 -2.81
N VAL A 56 -22.39 -2.10 -4.11
CA VAL A 56 -21.69 -3.00 -5.03
C VAL A 56 -20.18 -2.75 -4.98
N GLU A 57 -19.77 -1.49 -4.98
CA GLU A 57 -18.36 -1.11 -4.89
C GLU A 57 -17.75 -1.54 -3.55
N ASP A 58 -18.49 -1.32 -2.44
CA ASP A 58 -18.02 -1.74 -1.12
C ASP A 58 -17.76 -3.26 -1.09
N GLU A 59 -18.70 -4.05 -1.57
CA GLU A 59 -18.56 -5.50 -1.61
C GLU A 59 -17.40 -5.95 -2.49
N LEU A 60 -17.22 -5.32 -3.64
CA LEU A 60 -16.12 -5.64 -4.55
C LEU A 60 -14.76 -5.37 -3.90
N ILE A 61 -14.63 -4.21 -3.26
CA ILE A 61 -13.38 -3.84 -2.58
C ILE A 61 -13.09 -4.81 -1.45
N ARG A 62 -14.07 -5.13 -0.61
CA ARG A 62 -13.88 -6.06 0.50
C ARG A 62 -13.48 -7.45 0.00
N SER A 63 -14.10 -7.91 -1.07
CA SER A 63 -13.76 -9.20 -1.67
C SER A 63 -12.30 -9.22 -2.15
N ARG A 64 -11.86 -8.13 -2.76
CA ARG A 64 -10.48 -8.04 -3.24
C ARG A 64 -9.50 -7.99 -2.08
N LEU A 65 -9.78 -7.17 -1.07
CA LEU A 65 -8.92 -7.04 0.11
C LEU A 65 -8.81 -8.36 0.88
N ALA A 66 -9.88 -9.17 0.87
CA ALA A 66 -9.86 -10.46 1.54
C ALA A 66 -8.82 -11.43 0.95
N MET A 67 -8.34 -11.17 -0.25
CA MET A 67 -7.30 -11.98 -0.89
C MET A 67 -5.89 -11.64 -0.41
N PHE A 68 -5.72 -10.51 0.27
CA PHE A 68 -4.42 -9.99 0.71
C PHE A 68 -4.30 -10.00 2.23
N SER A 69 -3.07 -9.89 2.73
CA SER A 69 -2.84 -9.79 4.17
C SER A 69 -3.06 -8.36 4.66
N TYR A 70 -3.76 -8.23 5.77
CA TYR A 70 -4.01 -6.93 6.39
C TYR A 70 -2.89 -6.58 7.39
N LEU A 71 -2.35 -5.38 7.31
CA LEU A 71 -1.33 -4.89 8.22
C LEU A 71 -1.85 -3.67 8.98
N PRO A 72 -2.10 -3.82 10.30
CA PRO A 72 -2.60 -2.71 11.11
C PRO A 72 -1.51 -1.69 11.39
N VAL A 73 -1.94 -0.50 11.84
CA VAL A 73 -1.02 0.52 12.34
C VAL A 73 -0.76 0.22 13.81
N ASP A 74 0.33 -0.45 14.08
CA ASP A 74 0.76 -0.76 15.45
C ASP A 74 1.80 0.25 15.92
N ARG A 75 2.33 0.06 17.14
CA ARG A 75 3.29 0.98 17.71
C ARG A 75 4.55 1.12 16.87
N ALA A 76 5.04 0.03 16.32
CA ALA A 76 6.24 0.06 15.47
C ALA A 76 6.03 0.90 14.21
N VAL A 77 4.87 0.76 13.58
CA VAL A 77 4.50 1.56 12.41
C VAL A 77 4.37 3.04 12.79
N GLU A 78 3.72 3.33 13.92
CA GLU A 78 3.59 4.70 14.40
C GLU A 78 4.94 5.36 14.60
N ASP A 79 5.85 4.68 15.29
CA ASP A 79 7.18 5.22 15.57
C ASP A 79 7.95 5.50 14.28
N GLN A 80 7.86 4.61 13.31
CA GLN A 80 8.49 4.83 12.01
C GLN A 80 7.87 6.02 11.27
N ALA A 81 6.55 6.17 11.34
CA ALA A 81 5.87 7.31 10.72
C ALA A 81 6.25 8.63 11.38
N ILE A 82 6.39 8.63 12.71
CA ILE A 82 6.85 9.80 13.44
C ILE A 82 8.24 10.23 12.97
N GLU A 83 9.14 9.28 12.81
CA GLU A 83 10.50 9.55 12.33
C GLU A 83 10.48 10.18 10.95
N LEU A 84 9.69 9.63 10.04
CA LEU A 84 9.55 10.15 8.68
C LEU A 84 9.03 11.58 8.68
N ARG A 85 8.05 11.88 9.52
CA ARG A 85 7.45 13.21 9.57
C ARG A 85 8.36 14.25 10.22
N ARG A 86 9.24 13.82 11.13
CA ARG A 86 10.23 14.71 11.74
C ARG A 86 11.31 15.12 10.77
N SER A 87 11.69 14.23 9.87
CA SER A 87 12.82 14.44 8.98
C SER A 87 12.45 15.01 7.62
N ARG A 88 11.16 14.98 7.24
CA ARG A 88 10.73 15.47 5.95
C ARG A 88 9.25 15.81 5.92
N ARG A 89 8.87 16.58 4.88
CA ARG A 89 7.48 17.00 4.71
C ARG A 89 6.68 15.88 4.02
N VAL A 90 6.04 15.06 4.82
CA VAL A 90 5.21 13.95 4.33
C VAL A 90 3.84 14.07 4.96
N LYS A 91 2.79 13.94 4.18
CA LYS A 91 1.42 13.89 4.70
C LYS A 91 1.26 12.64 5.55
N LEU A 92 0.39 12.71 6.57
CA LEU A 92 0.21 11.59 7.48
C LEU A 92 -0.17 10.28 6.78
N PRO A 93 -1.11 10.26 5.82
CA PRO A 93 -1.42 8.99 5.15
C PRO A 93 -0.21 8.39 4.43
N ASP A 94 0.56 9.20 3.73
CA ASP A 94 1.75 8.73 3.01
C ASP A 94 2.82 8.26 3.97
N ALA A 95 2.99 8.97 5.09
CA ALA A 95 3.95 8.55 6.12
C ALA A 95 3.59 7.19 6.69
N LEU A 96 2.29 6.92 6.90
CA LEU A 96 1.83 5.64 7.43
C LEU A 96 2.02 4.50 6.42
N ILE A 97 1.78 4.76 5.14
CA ILE A 97 2.03 3.76 4.10
C ILE A 97 3.52 3.45 4.00
N ALA A 98 4.37 4.48 3.95
CA ALA A 98 5.81 4.29 3.91
C ALA A 98 6.31 3.57 5.15
N ALA A 99 5.81 3.96 6.33
CA ALA A 99 6.20 3.35 7.60
C ALA A 99 5.82 1.87 7.65
N THR A 100 4.64 1.52 7.17
CA THR A 100 4.19 0.12 7.11
C THR A 100 5.13 -0.68 6.22
N THR A 101 5.49 -0.12 5.07
CA THR A 101 6.40 -0.75 4.12
C THR A 101 7.76 -1.04 4.76
N ILE A 102 8.33 -0.03 5.41
CA ILE A 102 9.66 -0.13 6.03
C ILE A 102 9.64 -1.10 7.21
N THR A 103 8.65 -0.97 8.09
CA THR A 103 8.54 -1.79 9.29
C THR A 103 8.46 -3.28 8.96
N HIS A 104 7.75 -3.62 7.90
CA HIS A 104 7.57 -5.02 7.52
C HIS A 104 8.56 -5.50 6.45
N GLY A 105 9.48 -4.64 6.01
CA GLY A 105 10.50 -5.03 5.04
C GLY A 105 9.93 -5.42 3.69
N LEU A 106 8.83 -4.79 3.28
CA LEU A 106 8.17 -5.09 2.02
C LEU A 106 8.64 -4.15 0.91
N ARG A 107 8.25 -4.47 -0.32
CA ARG A 107 8.41 -3.55 -1.45
C ARG A 107 7.07 -2.89 -1.73
N LEU A 108 7.06 -1.57 -1.83
CA LEU A 108 5.84 -0.82 -2.08
C LEU A 108 5.54 -0.77 -3.57
N LEU A 109 4.32 -1.14 -3.92
CA LEU A 109 3.81 -0.99 -5.27
C LEU A 109 2.87 0.21 -5.30
N THR A 110 3.33 1.27 -5.93
CA THR A 110 2.61 2.53 -6.00
C THR A 110 2.88 3.22 -7.33
N LEU A 111 1.91 4.00 -7.78
CA LEU A 111 2.06 4.88 -8.93
C LEU A 111 2.31 6.33 -8.49
N ASP A 112 2.35 6.59 -7.19
CA ASP A 112 2.53 7.93 -6.64
C ASP A 112 4.01 8.30 -6.59
N ALA A 113 4.38 9.30 -7.40
CA ALA A 113 5.77 9.74 -7.51
C ALA A 113 6.32 10.31 -6.21
N GLY A 114 5.48 11.00 -5.42
CA GLY A 114 5.88 11.58 -4.14
C GLY A 114 6.24 10.49 -3.13
N LEU A 115 5.44 9.46 -3.06
CA LEU A 115 5.68 8.33 -2.16
C LEU A 115 6.92 7.55 -2.58
N GLN A 116 7.10 7.36 -3.89
CA GLN A 116 8.32 6.73 -4.41
C GLN A 116 9.57 7.54 -4.03
N ALA A 117 9.48 8.87 -4.13
CA ALA A 117 10.61 9.75 -3.79
C ALA A 117 11.01 9.62 -2.32
N VAL A 118 10.03 9.55 -1.41
CA VAL A 118 10.30 9.38 0.01
C VAL A 118 11.05 8.07 0.26
N LEU A 119 10.56 6.97 -0.28
CA LEU A 119 11.21 5.67 -0.08
C LEU A 119 12.58 5.58 -0.75
N ARG A 120 12.75 6.26 -1.89
CA ARG A 120 14.07 6.27 -2.56
C ARG A 120 15.14 6.88 -1.67
N GLU A 121 14.78 7.89 -0.86
CA GLU A 121 15.71 8.51 0.07
C GLU A 121 15.97 7.68 1.31
N VAL A 122 14.92 7.13 1.91
CA VAL A 122 15.03 6.53 3.26
C VAL A 122 15.16 5.03 3.26
N ALA A 123 14.63 4.35 2.26
CA ALA A 123 14.64 2.90 2.19
C ALA A 123 14.52 2.42 0.74
N PRO A 124 15.55 2.65 -0.09
CA PRO A 124 15.48 2.31 -1.52
C PRO A 124 15.20 0.83 -1.77
N GLY A 125 15.55 -0.06 -0.84
CA GLY A 125 15.22 -1.48 -0.95
C GLY A 125 13.73 -1.79 -0.85
N CYS A 126 12.92 -0.83 -0.40
CA CYS A 126 11.46 -0.97 -0.31
C CYS A 126 10.74 -0.51 -1.58
N LEU A 127 11.48 -0.10 -2.59
CA LEU A 127 10.91 0.24 -3.90
C LEU A 127 11.01 -0.92 -4.86
N ASN A 128 10.04 -0.98 -5.73
CA ASN A 128 10.01 -1.98 -6.77
C ASN A 128 10.54 -1.38 -8.08
#